data_a33bf854c8369684f7f919db15f61460
#
_entry.id   a33bf854c8369684f7f919db15f61460
#
_cell.length_a   1.000
_cell.length_b   1.000
_cell.length_c   1.000
_cell.angle_alpha   90.00
_cell.angle_beta   90.00
_cell.angle_gamma   90.00
#
_symmetry.space_group_name_H-M   'P 1'
#
loop_
_entity.id
_entity.type
_entity.pdbx_description
1 polymer ?
#
loop_
_entity_poly.entity_id
_entity_poly.type
_entity_poly.pdbx_seq_one_letter_code
_entity_poly.pdbx_strand_id
1 'polypeptide(L)'
;MIFHLALASEWKAGWSEGRYTPARFAADGFVHCCDDEATTLQVASAYFSRATEPVLVAEVDEAALDVEVKREAPAPPDGKQHAHHEGARKFPHLYGSIPARAVVRIGPLVRDGASWRWPSEWAYGKP
;
A
#
# COMPACT_ATOMS: atom_id res chain seq x y z
N MET A 1 1.71 -11.03 6.94
CA MET A 1 1.67 -9.57 6.84
C MET A 1 1.62 -9.13 5.40
N ILE A 2 0.87 -8.09 5.11
CA ILE A 2 0.87 -7.46 3.80
C ILE A 2 1.24 -5.99 3.98
N PHE A 3 1.50 -5.29 2.88
CA PHE A 3 2.07 -3.94 2.93
C PHE A 3 1.32 -3.00 2.03
N HIS A 4 1.04 -1.79 2.53
CA HIS A 4 0.34 -0.75 1.78
C HIS A 4 1.20 0.50 1.72
N LEU A 5 1.32 1.09 0.53
CA LEU A 5 2.08 2.32 0.32
C LEU A 5 1.15 3.52 0.25
N ALA A 6 1.56 4.62 0.87
CA ALA A 6 0.80 5.86 0.81
C ALA A 6 1.74 7.06 0.97
N LEU A 7 1.39 8.18 0.32
CA LEU A 7 2.06 9.43 0.64
C LEU A 7 1.68 9.86 2.05
N ALA A 8 2.58 10.56 2.73
CA ALA A 8 2.33 10.96 4.12
C ALA A 8 1.05 11.77 4.26
N SER A 9 0.79 12.69 3.33
CA SER A 9 -0.43 13.50 3.37
C SER A 9 -1.68 12.65 3.16
N GLU A 10 -1.59 11.67 2.29
CA GLU A 10 -2.70 10.76 2.02
C GLU A 10 -3.01 9.89 3.23
N TRP A 11 -1.95 9.37 3.87
CA TRP A 11 -2.11 8.56 5.07
C TRP A 11 -2.81 9.36 6.17
N LYS A 12 -2.39 10.62 6.36
CA LYS A 12 -2.99 11.48 7.36
C LYS A 12 -4.46 11.77 7.07
N ALA A 13 -4.78 12.06 5.81
CA ALA A 13 -6.12 12.46 5.41
C ALA A 13 -7.12 11.30 5.38
N GLY A 14 -6.64 10.07 5.22
CA GLY A 14 -7.51 8.92 4.98
C GLY A 14 -8.13 8.30 6.23
N TRP A 15 -7.75 8.73 7.41
CA TRP A 15 -8.27 8.18 8.66
C TRP A 15 -9.59 8.80 9.05
N SER A 16 -10.58 7.96 9.33
CA SER A 16 -11.89 8.39 9.80
C SER A 16 -12.49 7.26 10.64
N GLU A 17 -12.89 7.58 11.86
CA GLU A 17 -13.57 6.63 12.76
C GLU A 17 -12.78 5.33 12.93
N GLY A 18 -11.45 5.47 13.06
CA GLY A 18 -10.59 4.32 13.32
C GLY A 18 -10.30 3.45 12.11
N ARG A 19 -10.58 3.93 10.91
CA ARG A 19 -10.34 3.17 9.68
C ARG A 19 -9.65 4.06 8.64
N TYR A 20 -8.74 3.44 7.89
CA TYR A 20 -8.02 4.14 6.83
C TYR A 20 -8.59 3.77 5.46
N THR A 21 -8.91 4.79 4.68
CA THR A 21 -9.36 4.62 3.29
C THR A 21 -8.51 5.49 2.39
N PRO A 22 -7.74 4.88 1.47
CA PRO A 22 -6.94 5.69 0.53
C PRO A 22 -7.82 6.52 -0.39
N ALA A 23 -7.27 7.65 -0.86
CA ALA A 23 -8.00 8.54 -1.75
C ALA A 23 -8.50 7.84 -3.01
N ARG A 24 -7.72 6.88 -3.52
CA ARG A 24 -8.07 6.19 -4.75
C ARG A 24 -9.10 5.08 -4.58
N PHE A 25 -9.47 4.79 -3.35
CA PHE A 25 -10.41 3.68 -3.10
C PHE A 25 -11.71 3.86 -3.88
N ALA A 26 -12.24 5.09 -3.91
CA ALA A 26 -13.51 5.34 -4.60
C ALA A 26 -13.42 5.04 -6.10
N ALA A 27 -12.29 5.32 -6.72
CA ALA A 27 -12.09 5.07 -8.15
C ALA A 27 -11.73 3.60 -8.42
N ASP A 28 -10.89 3.02 -7.57
CA ASP A 28 -10.36 1.68 -7.82
C ASP A 28 -11.25 0.57 -7.28
N GLY A 29 -12.02 0.85 -6.24
CA GLY A 29 -12.90 -0.14 -5.62
C GLY A 29 -12.22 -1.04 -4.60
N PHE A 30 -10.91 -0.87 -4.38
CA PHE A 30 -10.17 -1.68 -3.42
C PHE A 30 -8.89 -0.97 -3.00
N VAL A 31 -8.27 -1.46 -1.93
CA VAL A 31 -6.99 -0.95 -1.43
C VAL A 31 -5.88 -1.84 -1.99
N HIS A 32 -4.88 -1.21 -2.60
CA HIS A 32 -3.74 -1.93 -3.19
C HIS A 32 -2.72 -2.28 -2.11
N CYS A 33 -2.33 -3.55 -2.05
CA CYS A 33 -1.30 -4.00 -1.13
C CYS A 33 -0.32 -4.93 -1.83
N CYS A 34 0.79 -5.22 -1.16
CA CYS A 34 1.81 -6.14 -1.65
C CYS A 34 2.06 -7.21 -0.59
N ASP A 35 2.51 -8.38 -1.02
CA ASP A 35 2.72 -9.52 -0.11
C ASP A 35 4.10 -9.53 0.54
N ASP A 36 5.09 -8.84 -0.01
CA ASP A 36 6.45 -8.90 0.52
C ASP A 36 7.19 -7.59 0.31
N GLU A 37 8.33 -7.48 0.98
CA GLU A 37 9.15 -6.27 0.94
C GLU A 37 9.66 -5.98 -0.47
N ALA A 38 10.20 -6.97 -1.16
CA ALA A 38 10.79 -6.75 -2.47
C ALA A 38 9.76 -6.21 -3.46
N THR A 39 8.56 -6.78 -3.47
CA THR A 39 7.49 -6.33 -4.35
C THR A 39 7.05 -4.92 -3.99
N THR A 40 6.95 -4.63 -2.68
CA THR A 40 6.57 -3.29 -2.23
C THR A 40 7.56 -2.25 -2.73
N LEU A 41 8.86 -2.55 -2.66
CA LEU A 41 9.88 -1.61 -3.14
C LEU A 41 9.83 -1.44 -4.65
N GLN A 42 9.52 -2.50 -5.39
CA GLN A 42 9.35 -2.40 -6.84
C GLN A 42 8.17 -1.49 -7.20
N VAL A 43 7.06 -1.64 -6.49
CA VAL A 43 5.88 -0.80 -6.71
C VAL A 43 6.20 0.65 -6.36
N ALA A 44 6.92 0.88 -5.27
CA ALA A 44 7.32 2.23 -4.88
C ALA A 44 8.16 2.88 -5.97
N SER A 45 9.11 2.16 -6.54
CA SER A 45 9.94 2.70 -7.62
C SER A 45 9.12 3.00 -8.87
N ALA A 46 8.11 2.18 -9.16
CA ALA A 46 7.29 2.37 -10.35
C ALA A 46 6.33 3.55 -10.22
N TYR A 47 5.74 3.75 -9.04
CA TYR A 47 4.64 4.71 -8.92
C TYR A 47 4.94 5.91 -8.02
N PHE A 48 6.02 5.88 -7.26
CA PHE A 48 6.35 6.95 -6.32
C PHE A 48 7.73 7.55 -6.56
N SER A 49 8.35 7.28 -7.70
CA SER A 49 9.71 7.76 -7.97
C SER A 49 9.81 9.28 -7.96
N ARG A 50 8.72 9.97 -8.26
CA ARG A 50 8.71 11.44 -8.30
C ARG A 50 8.07 12.09 -7.08
N ALA A 51 7.82 11.31 -6.04
CA ALA A 51 7.20 11.85 -4.84
C ALA A 51 8.08 12.91 -4.20
N THR A 52 7.46 14.01 -3.78
CA THR A 52 8.16 15.12 -3.13
C THR A 52 7.88 15.18 -1.64
N GLU A 53 7.11 14.23 -1.12
CA GLU A 53 6.86 14.08 0.31
C GLU A 53 7.18 12.65 0.71
N PRO A 54 7.25 12.36 2.02
CA PRO A 54 7.56 11.00 2.44
C PRO A 54 6.57 9.98 1.90
N VAL A 55 7.11 8.84 1.47
CA VAL A 55 6.32 7.69 1.05
C VAL A 55 6.34 6.70 2.21
N LEU A 56 5.17 6.41 2.76
CA LEU A 56 5.05 5.55 3.92
C LEU A 56 4.67 4.14 3.51
N VAL A 57 5.18 3.16 4.25
CA VAL A 57 4.70 1.79 4.12
C VAL A 57 4.05 1.40 5.43
N ALA A 58 2.83 0.89 5.35
CA ALA A 58 2.10 0.36 6.48
C ALA A 58 2.17 -1.15 6.42
N GLU A 59 2.63 -1.77 7.51
CA GLU A 59 2.59 -3.21 7.64
C GLU A 59 1.26 -3.59 8.26
N VAL A 60 0.50 -4.43 7.56
CA VAL A 60 -0.87 -4.76 7.91
C VAL A 60 -0.98 -6.24 8.22
N ASP A 61 -1.59 -6.55 9.37
CA ASP A 61 -1.87 -7.93 9.75
C ASP A 61 -3.13 -8.36 9.02
N GLU A 62 -2.95 -9.21 8.03
CA GLU A 62 -4.08 -9.68 7.22
C GLU A 62 -5.12 -10.39 8.08
N ALA A 63 -4.69 -11.11 9.11
CA ALA A 63 -5.61 -11.83 9.97
C ALA A 63 -6.49 -10.91 10.82
N ALA A 64 -6.08 -9.65 11.00
CA ALA A 64 -6.86 -8.68 11.77
C ALA A 64 -7.80 -7.85 10.91
N LEU A 65 -7.81 -8.08 9.59
CA LEU A 65 -8.72 -7.37 8.70
C LEU A 65 -10.13 -7.95 8.84
N ASP A 66 -11.12 -7.07 8.65
CA ASP A 66 -12.52 -7.46 8.66
C ASP A 66 -13.18 -7.23 7.30
N VAL A 67 -12.36 -7.12 6.25
CA VAL A 67 -12.83 -6.91 4.88
C VAL A 67 -12.32 -8.05 4.01
N GLU A 68 -12.96 -8.23 2.86
CA GLU A 68 -12.54 -9.28 1.94
C GLU A 68 -11.19 -8.96 1.32
N VAL A 69 -10.32 -9.94 1.25
CA VAL A 69 -9.02 -9.83 0.60
C VAL A 69 -8.98 -10.81 -0.57
N LYS A 70 -8.70 -10.28 -1.76
CA LYS A 70 -8.55 -11.11 -2.95
C LYS A 70 -7.19 -10.89 -3.55
N ARG A 71 -6.52 -11.96 -3.95
CA ARG A 71 -5.28 -11.83 -4.70
C ARG A 71 -5.60 -11.86 -6.17
N GLU A 72 -5.31 -10.72 -6.83
CA GLU A 72 -5.73 -10.48 -8.19
C GLU A 72 -4.58 -9.91 -9.01
N ALA A 73 -4.72 -9.95 -10.34
CA ALA A 73 -3.73 -9.35 -11.22
C ALA A 73 -3.59 -7.86 -10.94
N PRO A 74 -2.40 -7.29 -11.19
CA PRO A 74 -2.20 -5.86 -10.94
C PRO A 74 -3.12 -5.01 -11.79
N ALA A 75 -3.61 -3.90 -11.19
CA ALA A 75 -4.41 -2.91 -11.88
C ALA A 75 -3.47 -1.82 -12.38
N PRO A 76 -3.35 -1.60 -13.70
CA PRO A 76 -2.48 -0.55 -14.21
C PRO A 76 -3.02 0.83 -13.85
N PRO A 77 -2.13 1.80 -13.61
CA PRO A 77 -2.56 3.12 -13.15
C PRO A 77 -3.41 3.87 -14.16
N ASP A 78 -3.29 3.55 -15.45
CA ASP A 78 -4.08 4.20 -16.48
C ASP A 78 -5.39 3.45 -16.79
N GLY A 79 -5.69 2.41 -16.05
CA GLY A 79 -6.89 1.61 -16.23
C GLY A 79 -6.85 0.72 -17.45
N LYS A 80 -5.73 0.66 -18.14
CA LYS A 80 -5.61 -0.15 -19.35
C LYS A 80 -4.93 -1.47 -19.04
N GLN A 81 -5.29 -2.49 -19.80
CA GLN A 81 -4.63 -3.78 -19.68
C GLN A 81 -3.35 -3.77 -20.48
N HIS A 82 -2.30 -4.31 -19.91
CA HIS A 82 -1.02 -4.45 -20.57
C HIS A 82 -0.77 -5.92 -20.85
N ALA A 83 -0.52 -6.24 -22.08
CA ALA A 83 -0.41 -7.63 -22.53
C ALA A 83 0.71 -8.39 -21.81
N HIS A 84 1.72 -7.69 -21.36
CA HIS A 84 2.85 -8.32 -20.69
C HIS A 84 2.61 -8.57 -19.21
N HIS A 85 1.44 -8.25 -18.69
CA HIS A 85 1.09 -8.65 -17.34
C HIS A 85 0.81 -10.13 -17.33
N GLU A 86 1.83 -10.90 -17.28
CA GLU A 86 1.65 -12.33 -17.15
C GLU A 86 0.87 -12.61 -15.91
N GLY A 87 -0.14 -13.37 -15.98
CA GLY A 87 -0.98 -13.67 -14.85
C GLY A 87 -0.27 -14.37 -13.69
N ALA A 88 1.05 -14.45 -13.74
CA ALA A 88 1.79 -15.15 -12.72
C ALA A 88 1.79 -14.44 -11.38
N ARG A 89 1.79 -13.10 -11.38
CA ARG A 89 1.87 -12.35 -10.13
C ARG A 89 0.51 -11.78 -9.78
N LYS A 90 0.11 -11.99 -8.53
CA LYS A 90 -1.11 -11.43 -8.00
C LYS A 90 -0.80 -10.59 -6.78
N PHE A 91 -1.66 -9.62 -6.51
CA PHE A 91 -1.49 -8.69 -5.41
C PHE A 91 -2.71 -8.76 -4.50
N PRO A 92 -2.52 -8.61 -3.18
CA PRO A 92 -3.69 -8.55 -2.30
C PRO A 92 -4.45 -7.25 -2.52
N HIS A 93 -5.72 -7.37 -2.81
CA HIS A 93 -6.63 -6.24 -2.94
C HIS A 93 -7.66 -6.33 -1.82
N LEU A 94 -7.77 -5.27 -1.04
CA LEU A 94 -8.69 -5.23 0.10
C LEU A 94 -9.97 -4.52 -0.32
N TYR A 95 -11.08 -5.20 -0.17
CA TYR A 95 -12.37 -4.65 -0.58
C TYR A 95 -13.07 -3.96 0.58
N GLY A 96 -12.36 -3.03 1.20
CA GLY A 96 -12.84 -2.22 2.29
C GLY A 96 -11.69 -1.49 2.95
N SER A 97 -12.01 -0.63 3.90
CA SER A 97 -11.01 0.16 4.60
C SER A 97 -10.23 -0.69 5.61
N ILE A 98 -9.07 -0.19 6.00
CA ILE A 98 -8.17 -0.89 6.94
C ILE A 98 -8.50 -0.44 8.36
N PRO A 99 -8.93 -1.35 9.25
CA PRO A 99 -9.15 -0.95 10.64
C PRO A 99 -7.83 -0.73 11.35
N ALA A 100 -7.83 0.23 12.29
CA ALA A 100 -6.61 0.60 13.01
C ALA A 100 -5.92 -0.61 13.65
N ARG A 101 -6.70 -1.56 14.17
CA ARG A 101 -6.12 -2.73 14.84
C ARG A 101 -5.30 -3.61 13.90
N ALA A 102 -5.50 -3.49 12.59
CA ALA A 102 -4.74 -4.29 11.63
C ALA A 102 -3.40 -3.65 11.26
N VAL A 103 -3.19 -2.37 11.59
CA VAL A 103 -1.93 -1.70 11.29
C VAL A 103 -0.93 -2.04 12.38
N VAL A 104 0.12 -2.79 12.02
CA VAL A 104 1.16 -3.22 12.95
C VAL A 104 2.16 -2.12 13.18
N ARG A 105 2.62 -1.50 12.10
CA ARG A 105 3.60 -0.41 12.17
C ARG A 105 3.57 0.35 10.86
N ILE A 106 4.10 1.56 10.91
CA ILE A 106 4.18 2.44 9.75
C ILE A 106 5.56 3.11 9.75
N GLY A 107 6.17 3.24 8.58
CA GLY A 107 7.46 3.90 8.50
C GLY A 107 7.71 4.49 7.13
N PRO A 108 8.60 5.50 7.05
CA PRO A 108 8.91 6.10 5.76
C PRO A 108 9.96 5.28 5.03
N LEU A 109 9.71 5.03 3.76
CA LEU A 109 10.74 4.46 2.89
C LEU A 109 11.90 5.43 2.80
N VAL A 110 13.11 4.89 2.66
CA VAL A 110 14.32 5.71 2.57
C VAL A 110 14.68 5.90 1.11
N ARG A 111 14.81 7.16 0.69
CA ARG A 111 15.18 7.48 -0.69
C ARG A 111 16.61 7.01 -0.96
N ASP A 112 16.81 6.37 -2.10
CA ASP A 112 18.11 5.90 -2.54
C ASP A 112 18.23 6.18 -4.03
N GLY A 113 18.56 7.44 -4.36
CA GLY A 113 18.57 7.87 -5.75
C GLY A 113 17.18 7.80 -6.35
N ALA A 114 17.03 7.05 -7.43
CA ALA A 114 15.73 6.85 -8.08
C ALA A 114 14.94 5.70 -7.48
N SER A 115 15.50 5.01 -6.51
CA SER A 115 14.81 3.86 -5.89
C SER A 115 14.60 4.11 -4.41
N TRP A 116 14.07 3.11 -3.73
CA TRP A 116 13.67 3.19 -2.33
C TRP A 116 14.24 2.03 -1.55
N ARG A 117 14.52 2.26 -0.26
CA ARG A 117 14.91 1.23 0.68
C ARG A 117 13.89 1.13 1.80
N TRP A 118 13.90 -0.01 2.47
CA TRP A 118 12.98 -0.30 3.57
C TRP A 118 13.23 0.68 4.72
N PRO A 119 12.19 1.01 5.49
CA PRO A 119 12.36 1.98 6.58
C PRO A 119 13.41 1.54 7.59
N SER A 120 14.17 2.50 8.09
CA SER A 120 15.07 2.29 9.21
C SER A 120 14.41 2.69 10.53
N GLU A 121 13.27 3.39 10.45
CA GLU A 121 12.53 3.84 11.63
C GLU A 121 11.07 3.50 11.45
N TRP A 122 10.46 3.00 12.52
CA TRP A 122 9.06 2.57 12.49
C TRP A 122 8.30 3.14 13.67
N ALA A 123 7.05 3.51 13.45
CA ALA A 123 6.09 3.80 14.50
C ALA A 123 5.15 2.60 14.61
N TYR A 124 4.95 2.10 15.83
CA TYR A 124 4.14 0.92 16.08
C TYR A 124 2.78 1.29 16.61
N GLY A 125 1.79 0.45 16.27
CA GLY A 125 0.43 0.64 16.76
C GLY A 125 -0.34 1.63 15.91
N LYS A 126 -1.39 2.17 16.50
CA LYS A 126 -2.28 3.05 15.76
C LYS A 126 -1.60 4.36 15.42
N PRO A 127 -1.85 4.87 14.26
CA PRO A 127 -1.41 6.22 13.92
C PRO A 127 -2.15 7.28 14.70
#